data_a8dfd05c2507a4c4ef1bf770ab63243e
#
_entry.id   a8dfd05c2507a4c4ef1bf770ab63243e
#
_cell.length_a   1.000
_cell.length_b   1.000
_cell.length_c   1.000
_cell.angle_alpha   90.00
_cell.angle_beta   90.00
_cell.angle_gamma   90.00
#
_symmetry.space_group_name_H-M   'P 1'
#
loop_
_entity.id
_entity.type
_entity.pdbx_description
1 polymer ?
#
loop_
_entity_poly.entity_id
_entity_poly.type
_entity_poly.pdbx_seq_one_letter_code
_entity_poly.pdbx_strand_id
1 'polypeptide(L)'
;SQVALKRSFPKIEIILGSVEDKYDLNNAFAKAKPQIVIHAAALKHVDTAEKQPIEMVKSNIIGTKNIIEASKDNNVPITIGISTDKACNPKNLYGYSKIIMEKMFLEANNEKNIFSCTRFGNVAGSNGSVIPFWLNCLKSNKPLPITDIRMTRLMLNYDEVSEIIEKVIEEAKKGVGGIVLSKIMKKVELYRLANNISKKTKIVGLRPGEDLNEDLITESELEFSELKDSYIYIRNEINKNLNTRLKEPISSENSLDMTDQEISQMIKLINESSFLNEYY
;
A
#
# COMPACT_ATOMS: atom_id res chain seq x y z
N SER A 1 1.73 -7.01 -17.73
CA SER A 1 0.49 -6.75 -18.52
C SER A 1 -0.57 -7.79 -18.17
N GLN A 2 -1.85 -7.52 -18.46
CA GLN A 2 -2.95 -8.48 -18.26
C GLN A 2 -2.71 -9.81 -19.02
N VAL A 3 -2.03 -9.75 -20.15
CA VAL A 3 -1.63 -10.93 -20.93
C VAL A 3 -0.66 -11.81 -20.14
N ALA A 4 0.36 -11.21 -19.52
CA ALA A 4 1.32 -11.94 -18.67
C ALA A 4 0.60 -12.58 -17.47
N LEU A 5 -0.28 -11.83 -16.82
CA LEU A 5 -1.09 -12.34 -15.70
C LEU A 5 -1.94 -13.56 -16.11
N LYS A 6 -2.62 -13.49 -17.27
CA LYS A 6 -3.42 -14.60 -17.79
C LYS A 6 -2.58 -15.83 -18.15
N ARG A 7 -1.34 -15.64 -18.62
CA ARG A 7 -0.40 -16.75 -18.90
C ARG A 7 0.04 -17.44 -17.59
N SER A 8 0.38 -16.65 -16.56
CA SER A 8 0.81 -17.20 -15.27
C SER A 8 -0.34 -17.84 -14.47
N PHE A 9 -1.55 -17.30 -14.62
CA PHE A 9 -2.76 -17.75 -13.91
C PHE A 9 -3.91 -17.97 -14.91
N PRO A 10 -3.97 -19.12 -15.62
CA PRO A 10 -4.94 -19.35 -16.70
C PRO A 10 -6.41 -19.30 -16.25
N LYS A 11 -6.67 -19.55 -14.98
CA LYS A 11 -8.04 -19.55 -14.41
C LYS A 11 -8.58 -18.13 -14.11
N ILE A 12 -7.73 -17.11 -14.15
CA ILE A 12 -8.17 -15.73 -13.92
C ILE A 12 -9.05 -15.26 -15.08
N GLU A 13 -10.19 -14.70 -14.77
CA GLU A 13 -11.01 -13.92 -15.71
C GLU A 13 -10.57 -12.45 -15.69
N ILE A 14 -10.38 -11.86 -16.86
CA ILE A 14 -10.01 -10.46 -17.03
C ILE A 14 -11.20 -9.72 -17.60
N ILE A 15 -11.65 -8.69 -16.90
CA ILE A 15 -12.67 -7.75 -17.35
C ILE A 15 -12.00 -6.39 -17.53
N LEU A 16 -12.08 -5.82 -18.72
CA LEU A 16 -11.54 -4.49 -19.03
C LEU A 16 -12.54 -3.43 -18.59
N GLY A 17 -12.06 -2.38 -17.95
CA GLY A 17 -12.85 -1.24 -17.49
C GLY A 17 -12.01 -0.27 -16.67
N SER A 18 -12.57 0.89 -16.37
CA SER A 18 -11.96 1.91 -15.53
C SER A 18 -12.73 2.04 -14.21
N VAL A 19 -12.00 2.20 -13.08
CA VAL A 19 -12.63 2.53 -11.79
C VAL A 19 -13.31 3.91 -11.81
N GLU A 20 -12.95 4.76 -12.76
CA GLU A 20 -13.55 6.08 -12.97
C GLU A 20 -14.93 5.98 -13.60
N ASP A 21 -15.22 4.87 -14.28
CA ASP A 21 -16.50 4.61 -14.95
C ASP A 21 -17.37 3.68 -14.11
N LYS A 22 -18.44 4.27 -13.53
CA LYS A 22 -19.40 3.51 -12.71
C LYS A 22 -20.13 2.44 -13.51
N TYR A 23 -20.37 2.66 -14.81
CA TYR A 23 -21.05 1.68 -15.66
C TYR A 23 -20.18 0.46 -15.91
N ASP A 24 -18.89 0.66 -16.21
CA ASP A 24 -17.92 -0.42 -16.36
C ASP A 24 -17.83 -1.28 -15.08
N LEU A 25 -17.77 -0.62 -13.92
CA LEU A 25 -17.73 -1.31 -12.63
C LEU A 25 -18.97 -2.13 -12.37
N ASN A 26 -20.17 -1.55 -12.56
CA ASN A 26 -21.42 -2.28 -12.34
C ASN A 26 -21.55 -3.48 -13.27
N ASN A 27 -21.14 -3.37 -14.53
CA ASN A 27 -21.11 -4.51 -15.46
C ASN A 27 -20.13 -5.58 -15.01
N ALA A 28 -18.93 -5.19 -14.56
CA ALA A 28 -17.95 -6.12 -14.05
C ALA A 28 -18.44 -6.85 -12.80
N PHE A 29 -19.05 -6.14 -11.86
CA PHE A 29 -19.58 -6.71 -10.62
C PHE A 29 -20.78 -7.64 -10.89
N ALA A 30 -21.72 -7.22 -11.75
CA ALA A 30 -22.87 -8.05 -12.12
C ALA A 30 -22.44 -9.36 -12.81
N LYS A 31 -21.37 -9.32 -13.61
CA LYS A 31 -20.81 -10.49 -14.27
C LYS A 31 -20.03 -11.39 -13.29
N ALA A 32 -19.13 -10.80 -12.50
CA ALA A 32 -18.25 -11.56 -11.61
C ALA A 32 -18.95 -12.03 -10.32
N LYS A 33 -19.97 -11.31 -9.84
CA LYS A 33 -20.69 -11.54 -8.56
C LYS A 33 -19.69 -11.78 -7.41
N PRO A 34 -18.77 -10.84 -7.13
CA PRO A 34 -17.69 -11.05 -6.19
C PRO A 34 -18.23 -11.16 -4.76
N GLN A 35 -17.67 -12.07 -3.98
CA GLN A 35 -17.88 -12.12 -2.52
C GLN A 35 -16.89 -11.23 -1.77
N ILE A 36 -15.72 -10.99 -2.36
CA ILE A 36 -14.68 -10.14 -1.82
C ILE A 36 -14.17 -9.25 -2.96
N VAL A 37 -14.07 -7.97 -2.71
CA VAL A 37 -13.42 -6.99 -3.60
C VAL A 37 -12.17 -6.43 -2.92
N ILE A 38 -11.06 -6.41 -3.65
CA ILE A 38 -9.83 -5.75 -3.23
C ILE A 38 -9.59 -4.57 -4.16
N HIS A 39 -9.77 -3.36 -3.64
CA HIS A 39 -9.55 -2.11 -4.37
C HIS A 39 -8.09 -1.70 -4.30
N ALA A 40 -7.30 -2.14 -5.28
CA ALA A 40 -5.89 -1.80 -5.41
C ALA A 40 -5.61 -0.80 -6.56
N ALA A 41 -6.64 -0.41 -7.33
CA ALA A 41 -6.48 0.55 -8.41
C ALA A 41 -6.18 1.95 -7.85
N ALA A 42 -5.06 2.53 -8.24
CA ALA A 42 -4.67 3.89 -7.87
C ALA A 42 -3.53 4.41 -8.75
N LEU A 43 -3.49 5.71 -8.97
CA LEU A 43 -2.30 6.42 -9.41
C LEU A 43 -1.41 6.62 -8.19
N LYS A 44 -0.20 6.02 -8.18
CA LYS A 44 0.70 5.99 -7.01
C LYS A 44 1.99 6.81 -7.16
N HIS A 45 2.28 7.30 -8.37
CA HIS A 45 3.52 8.02 -8.64
C HIS A 45 3.37 9.50 -8.23
N VAL A 46 4.05 9.89 -7.15
CA VAL A 46 3.97 11.25 -6.57
C VAL A 46 4.31 12.32 -7.59
N ASP A 47 5.43 12.18 -8.33
CA ASP A 47 5.85 13.15 -9.35
C ASP A 47 4.82 13.38 -10.46
N THR A 48 4.08 12.33 -10.83
CA THR A 48 3.02 12.41 -11.83
C THR A 48 1.76 12.99 -11.24
N ALA A 49 1.43 12.61 -10.02
CA ALA A 49 0.26 13.09 -9.29
C ALA A 49 0.27 14.62 -9.12
N GLU A 50 1.40 15.18 -8.68
CA GLU A 50 1.56 16.63 -8.51
C GLU A 50 1.37 17.41 -9.82
N LYS A 51 1.70 16.79 -10.95
CA LYS A 51 1.55 17.42 -12.28
C LYS A 51 0.17 17.20 -12.90
N GLN A 52 -0.57 16.19 -12.44
CA GLN A 52 -1.87 15.79 -12.98
C GLN A 52 -2.92 15.59 -11.86
N PRO A 53 -3.22 16.63 -11.06
CA PRO A 53 -4.08 16.53 -9.90
C PRO A 53 -5.50 16.07 -10.23
N ILE A 54 -6.03 16.46 -11.37
CA ILE A 54 -7.37 16.06 -11.82
C ILE A 54 -7.45 14.55 -12.05
N GLU A 55 -6.44 13.95 -12.70
CA GLU A 55 -6.40 12.50 -12.94
C GLU A 55 -6.25 11.73 -11.62
N MET A 56 -5.49 12.28 -10.65
CA MET A 56 -5.40 11.72 -9.30
C MET A 56 -6.77 11.71 -8.60
N VAL A 57 -7.52 12.81 -8.66
CA VAL A 57 -8.86 12.90 -8.09
C VAL A 57 -9.81 11.90 -8.76
N LYS A 58 -9.82 11.84 -10.08
CA LYS A 58 -10.68 10.90 -10.83
C LYS A 58 -10.39 9.45 -10.45
N SER A 59 -9.12 9.05 -10.53
CA SER A 59 -8.75 7.66 -10.29
C SER A 59 -8.85 7.28 -8.81
N ASN A 60 -8.24 8.05 -7.90
CA ASN A 60 -8.09 7.63 -6.51
C ASN A 60 -9.30 8.00 -5.64
N ILE A 61 -10.00 9.10 -5.92
CA ILE A 61 -11.12 9.55 -5.09
C ILE A 61 -12.46 9.15 -5.73
N ILE A 62 -12.72 9.57 -6.97
CA ILE A 62 -13.96 9.21 -7.66
C ILE A 62 -13.99 7.69 -7.92
N GLY A 63 -12.87 7.09 -8.34
CA GLY A 63 -12.75 5.64 -8.48
C GLY A 63 -13.06 4.90 -7.17
N THR A 64 -12.58 5.37 -6.03
CA THR A 64 -12.92 4.82 -4.71
C THR A 64 -14.42 4.93 -4.42
N LYS A 65 -15.02 6.10 -4.66
CA LYS A 65 -16.47 6.30 -4.52
C LYS A 65 -17.24 5.29 -5.36
N ASN A 66 -16.87 5.14 -6.63
CA ASN A 66 -17.53 4.22 -7.55
C ASN A 66 -17.42 2.75 -7.09
N ILE A 67 -16.27 2.34 -6.57
CA ILE A 67 -16.08 0.99 -5.98
C ILE A 67 -17.01 0.78 -4.78
N ILE A 68 -17.12 1.76 -3.88
CA ILE A 68 -18.02 1.68 -2.73
C ILE A 68 -19.47 1.53 -3.19
N GLU A 69 -19.92 2.38 -4.12
CA GLU A 69 -21.28 2.34 -4.66
C GLU A 69 -21.55 1.01 -5.38
N ALA A 70 -20.65 0.57 -6.28
CA ALA A 70 -20.80 -0.70 -6.99
C ALA A 70 -20.84 -1.90 -6.03
N SER A 71 -20.04 -1.88 -4.97
CA SER A 71 -20.06 -2.92 -3.93
C SER A 71 -21.39 -2.97 -3.19
N LYS A 72 -21.95 -1.80 -2.82
CA LYS A 72 -23.28 -1.71 -2.18
C LYS A 72 -24.41 -2.12 -3.13
N ASP A 73 -24.40 -1.61 -4.36
CA ASP A 73 -25.42 -1.89 -5.40
C ASP A 73 -25.49 -3.39 -5.75
N ASN A 74 -24.34 -4.08 -5.72
CA ASN A 74 -24.23 -5.52 -6.01
C ASN A 74 -24.19 -6.42 -4.76
N ASN A 75 -24.46 -5.88 -3.56
CA ASN A 75 -24.47 -6.61 -2.29
C ASN A 75 -23.16 -7.39 -2.02
N VAL A 76 -22.00 -6.80 -2.32
CA VAL A 76 -20.71 -7.42 -2.04
C VAL A 76 -20.48 -7.46 -0.52
N PRO A 77 -20.30 -8.64 0.10
CA PRO A 77 -20.15 -8.74 1.56
C PRO A 77 -18.92 -8.04 2.11
N ILE A 78 -17.78 -8.11 1.41
CA ILE A 78 -16.49 -7.63 1.90
C ILE A 78 -15.78 -6.80 0.81
N THR A 79 -15.39 -5.57 1.14
CA THR A 79 -14.59 -4.72 0.25
C THR A 79 -13.40 -4.14 1.01
N ILE A 80 -12.18 -4.42 0.53
CA ILE A 80 -10.93 -4.01 1.16
C ILE A 80 -10.21 -3.00 0.28
N GLY A 81 -9.88 -1.83 0.85
CA GLY A 81 -9.07 -0.79 0.21
C GLY A 81 -7.59 -0.96 0.52
N ILE A 82 -6.73 -0.87 -0.49
CA ILE A 82 -5.27 -0.90 -0.29
C ILE A 82 -4.76 0.51 -0.08
N SER A 83 -4.28 0.80 1.13
CA SER A 83 -3.69 2.09 1.51
C SER A 83 -2.17 2.01 1.69
N THR A 84 -1.57 3.05 2.22
CA THR A 84 -0.13 3.27 2.30
C THR A 84 0.21 4.09 3.55
N ASP A 85 1.44 3.99 4.04
CA ASP A 85 2.04 4.86 5.05
C ASP A 85 1.89 6.37 4.69
N LYS A 86 1.89 6.72 3.41
CA LYS A 86 1.71 8.10 2.94
C LYS A 86 0.32 8.69 3.19
N ALA A 87 -0.66 7.87 3.56
CA ALA A 87 -1.96 8.31 4.08
C ALA A 87 -1.85 8.85 5.51
N CYS A 88 -0.81 8.42 6.24
CA CYS A 88 -0.47 8.89 7.57
C CYS A 88 0.31 10.21 7.44
N ASN A 89 -0.18 11.31 7.99
CA ASN A 89 0.45 12.64 7.88
C ASN A 89 0.79 13.05 6.42
N PRO A 90 -0.20 13.11 5.51
CA PRO A 90 0.03 13.26 4.08
C PRO A 90 0.67 14.61 3.73
N LYS A 91 1.68 14.59 2.83
CA LYS A 91 2.42 15.78 2.36
C LYS A 91 2.37 15.96 0.84
N ASN A 92 1.71 15.03 0.13
CA ASN A 92 1.56 15.06 -1.31
C ASN A 92 0.18 14.57 -1.74
N LEU A 93 -0.21 14.86 -2.98
CA LEU A 93 -1.55 14.53 -3.50
C LEU A 93 -1.88 13.03 -3.40
N TYR A 94 -0.89 12.16 -3.59
CA TYR A 94 -1.10 10.72 -3.43
C TYR A 94 -1.48 10.37 -1.98
N GLY A 95 -0.75 10.86 -1.00
CA GLY A 95 -1.06 10.67 0.42
C GLY A 95 -2.44 11.21 0.79
N TYR A 96 -2.77 12.44 0.36
CA TYR A 96 -4.11 13.01 0.56
C TYR A 96 -5.20 12.16 -0.07
N SER A 97 -5.01 11.64 -1.28
CA SER A 97 -5.99 10.78 -1.92
C SER A 97 -6.21 9.48 -1.16
N LYS A 98 -5.17 8.93 -0.52
CA LYS A 98 -5.23 7.69 0.23
C LYS A 98 -5.90 7.85 1.60
N ILE A 99 -5.64 8.94 2.33
CA ILE A 99 -6.36 9.21 3.58
C ILE A 99 -7.85 9.46 3.31
N ILE A 100 -8.20 10.13 2.22
CA ILE A 100 -9.60 10.30 1.80
C ILE A 100 -10.23 8.93 1.53
N MET A 101 -9.55 8.03 0.79
CA MET A 101 -10.01 6.66 0.56
C MET A 101 -10.27 5.92 1.86
N GLU A 102 -9.33 5.95 2.84
CA GLU A 102 -9.52 5.31 4.14
C GLU A 102 -10.78 5.84 4.83
N LYS A 103 -10.97 7.16 4.90
CA LYS A 103 -12.15 7.75 5.52
C LYS A 103 -13.45 7.35 4.84
N MET A 104 -13.48 7.32 3.50
CA MET A 104 -14.65 6.87 2.73
C MET A 104 -14.98 5.40 3.00
N PHE A 105 -13.98 4.51 3.13
CA PHE A 105 -14.19 3.10 3.45
C PHE A 105 -14.72 2.91 4.87
N LEU A 106 -14.15 3.62 5.86
CA LEU A 106 -14.61 3.54 7.23
C LEU A 106 -16.07 4.05 7.38
N GLU A 107 -16.43 5.14 6.69
CA GLU A 107 -17.81 5.66 6.65
C GLU A 107 -18.77 4.70 5.96
N ALA A 108 -18.33 4.07 4.86
CA ALA A 108 -19.18 3.18 4.07
C ALA A 108 -19.54 1.88 4.80
N ASN A 109 -18.77 1.50 5.82
CA ASN A 109 -18.91 0.23 6.56
C ASN A 109 -20.27 0.12 7.25
N ASN A 110 -20.89 -1.04 7.12
CA ASN A 110 -22.13 -1.39 7.81
C ASN A 110 -22.26 -2.92 7.96
N GLU A 111 -23.29 -3.40 8.63
CA GLU A 111 -23.49 -4.83 8.90
C GLU A 111 -23.68 -5.70 7.64
N LYS A 112 -24.18 -5.13 6.53
CA LYS A 112 -24.42 -5.87 5.28
C LYS A 112 -23.20 -5.90 4.36
N ASN A 113 -22.46 -4.78 4.34
CA ASN A 113 -21.32 -4.58 3.48
C ASN A 113 -20.15 -4.12 4.34
N ILE A 114 -19.21 -5.01 4.60
CA ILE A 114 -18.03 -4.72 5.40
C ILE A 114 -16.99 -4.02 4.53
N PHE A 115 -16.63 -2.82 4.94
CA PHE A 115 -15.56 -2.04 4.33
C PHE A 115 -14.43 -1.86 5.33
N SER A 116 -13.19 -2.13 4.90
CA SER A 116 -11.96 -1.91 5.66
C SER A 116 -10.80 -1.58 4.74
N CYS A 117 -9.73 -1.06 5.28
CA CYS A 117 -8.50 -0.79 4.54
C CYS A 117 -7.32 -1.55 5.13
N THR A 118 -6.28 -1.75 4.32
CA THR A 118 -4.94 -2.07 4.82
C THR A 118 -4.05 -0.86 4.66
N ARG A 119 -3.12 -0.60 5.61
CA ARG A 119 -2.10 0.45 5.52
C ARG A 119 -0.73 -0.17 5.74
N PHE A 120 0.19 0.03 4.81
CA PHE A 120 1.55 -0.49 4.91
C PHE A 120 2.54 0.39 4.15
N GLY A 121 3.83 0.20 4.45
CA GLY A 121 4.93 0.93 3.86
C GLY A 121 5.27 0.51 2.42
N ASN A 122 6.54 0.62 2.06
CA ASN A 122 7.01 0.34 0.73
C ASN A 122 7.03 -1.17 0.45
N VAL A 123 6.39 -1.58 -0.64
CA VAL A 123 6.45 -2.98 -1.11
C VAL A 123 7.68 -3.16 -1.98
N ALA A 124 8.62 -3.96 -1.49
CA ALA A 124 9.87 -4.26 -2.17
C ALA A 124 9.59 -4.97 -3.51
N GLY A 125 10.18 -4.47 -4.58
CA GLY A 125 9.98 -5.04 -5.92
C GLY A 125 8.68 -4.62 -6.63
N SER A 126 7.84 -3.77 -6.02
CA SER A 126 6.63 -3.28 -6.71
C SER A 126 7.01 -2.42 -7.92
N ASN A 127 6.11 -2.43 -8.93
CA ASN A 127 6.34 -1.66 -10.16
C ASN A 127 6.65 -0.18 -9.88
N GLY A 128 7.73 0.33 -10.47
CA GLY A 128 8.23 1.68 -10.26
C GLY A 128 8.88 1.92 -8.89
N SER A 129 9.09 0.88 -8.06
CA SER A 129 9.79 1.02 -6.77
C SER A 129 11.31 1.11 -6.94
N VAL A 130 11.98 1.54 -5.87
CA VAL A 130 13.40 1.88 -5.90
C VAL A 130 14.34 0.70 -6.23
N ILE A 131 14.05 -0.50 -5.73
CA ILE A 131 14.93 -1.67 -5.96
C ILE A 131 14.98 -2.07 -7.45
N PRO A 132 13.86 -2.32 -8.14
CA PRO A 132 13.89 -2.56 -9.59
C PRO A 132 14.57 -1.45 -10.39
N PHE A 133 14.35 -0.20 -10.01
CA PHE A 133 15.00 0.94 -10.64
C PHE A 133 16.53 0.89 -10.47
N TRP A 134 17.03 0.60 -9.26
CA TRP A 134 18.47 0.46 -9.01
C TRP A 134 19.08 -0.75 -9.71
N LEU A 135 18.37 -1.89 -9.78
CA LEU A 135 18.83 -3.04 -10.55
C LEU A 135 19.00 -2.71 -12.04
N ASN A 136 18.12 -1.87 -12.60
CA ASN A 136 18.28 -1.37 -13.98
C ASN A 136 19.46 -0.40 -14.12
N CYS A 137 19.71 0.45 -13.14
CA CYS A 137 20.91 1.29 -13.11
C CYS A 137 22.18 0.41 -13.12
N LEU A 138 22.18 -0.65 -12.31
CA LEU A 138 23.30 -1.60 -12.25
C LEU A 138 23.55 -2.28 -13.60
N LYS A 139 22.50 -2.82 -14.25
CA LYS A 139 22.58 -3.42 -15.59
C LYS A 139 23.15 -2.44 -16.62
N SER A 140 22.84 -1.15 -16.48
CA SER A 140 23.32 -0.06 -17.35
C SER A 140 24.65 0.54 -16.92
N ASN A 141 25.35 -0.05 -15.95
CA ASN A 141 26.59 0.46 -15.34
C ASN A 141 26.51 1.92 -14.85
N LYS A 142 25.31 2.38 -14.44
CA LYS A 142 25.07 3.70 -13.89
C LYS A 142 25.15 3.68 -12.36
N PRO A 143 25.57 4.79 -11.70
CA PRO A 143 25.52 4.88 -10.25
C PRO A 143 24.06 4.83 -9.77
N LEU A 144 23.85 4.24 -8.58
CA LEU A 144 22.53 4.22 -7.95
C LEU A 144 22.23 5.62 -7.38
N PRO A 145 21.17 6.31 -7.82
CA PRO A 145 20.80 7.61 -7.27
C PRO A 145 20.19 7.43 -5.88
N ILE A 146 20.72 8.16 -4.91
CA ILE A 146 20.26 8.23 -3.52
C ILE A 146 19.76 9.63 -3.26
N THR A 147 18.54 9.75 -2.79
CA THR A 147 17.91 11.04 -2.52
C THR A 147 18.57 11.74 -1.33
N ASP A 148 18.67 11.04 -0.20
CA ASP A 148 19.37 11.47 1.01
C ASP A 148 19.88 10.22 1.76
N ILE A 149 21.08 10.31 2.36
CA ILE A 149 21.69 9.20 3.08
C ILE A 149 20.94 8.84 4.38
N ARG A 150 20.19 9.81 4.94
CA ARG A 150 19.43 9.65 6.19
C ARG A 150 18.05 9.03 5.96
N MET A 151 17.63 8.89 4.69
CA MET A 151 16.28 8.48 4.34
C MET A 151 16.01 7.03 4.77
N THR A 152 14.93 6.84 5.53
CA THR A 152 14.45 5.52 5.95
C THR A 152 13.08 5.21 5.37
N ARG A 153 12.77 3.93 5.21
CA ARG A 153 11.45 3.45 4.77
C ARG A 153 11.05 2.21 5.53
N LEU A 154 9.79 2.13 5.90
CA LEU A 154 9.16 0.87 6.29
C LEU A 154 9.02 0.01 5.04
N MET A 155 9.50 -1.22 5.07
CA MET A 155 9.55 -2.06 3.88
C MET A 155 9.04 -3.46 4.16
N LEU A 156 8.32 -4.02 3.18
CA LEU A 156 7.71 -5.34 3.20
C LEU A 156 7.99 -6.06 1.89
N ASN A 157 8.00 -7.38 1.94
CA ASN A 157 7.92 -8.22 0.76
C ASN A 157 6.46 -8.53 0.38
N TYR A 158 6.23 -9.24 -0.73
CA TYR A 158 4.88 -9.58 -1.19
C TYR A 158 4.14 -10.55 -0.27
N ASP A 159 4.84 -11.47 0.40
CA ASP A 159 4.24 -12.43 1.32
C ASP A 159 3.69 -11.70 2.55
N GLU A 160 4.45 -10.76 3.10
CA GLU A 160 4.00 -9.93 4.23
C GLU A 160 2.80 -9.04 3.87
N VAL A 161 2.74 -8.52 2.64
CA VAL A 161 1.57 -7.79 2.14
C VAL A 161 0.36 -8.71 2.04
N SER A 162 0.55 -9.93 1.52
CA SER A 162 -0.51 -10.93 1.43
C SER A 162 -1.06 -11.29 2.80
N GLU A 163 -0.19 -11.50 3.80
CA GLU A 163 -0.58 -11.76 5.19
C GLU A 163 -1.49 -10.64 5.77
N ILE A 164 -1.17 -9.36 5.50
CA ILE A 164 -1.98 -8.24 5.98
C ILE A 164 -3.36 -8.23 5.29
N ILE A 165 -3.40 -8.50 3.98
CA ILE A 165 -4.65 -8.57 3.21
C ILE A 165 -5.49 -9.76 3.67
N GLU A 166 -4.90 -10.94 3.86
CA GLU A 166 -5.59 -12.11 4.37
C GLU A 166 -6.14 -11.85 5.78
N LYS A 167 -5.36 -11.23 6.64
CA LYS A 167 -5.77 -10.88 8.00
C LYS A 167 -6.99 -9.96 8.03
N VAL A 168 -7.02 -8.89 7.23
CA VAL A 168 -8.18 -7.99 7.20
C VAL A 168 -9.42 -8.68 6.63
N ILE A 169 -9.27 -9.61 5.69
CA ILE A 169 -10.37 -10.43 5.16
C ILE A 169 -10.89 -11.40 6.23
N GLU A 170 -10.01 -12.02 7.01
CA GLU A 170 -10.40 -12.88 8.13
C GLU A 170 -11.19 -12.11 9.19
N GLU A 171 -10.75 -10.91 9.55
CA GLU A 171 -11.48 -10.04 10.48
C GLU A 171 -12.86 -9.66 9.91
N ALA A 172 -12.93 -9.30 8.62
CA ALA A 172 -14.18 -9.00 7.94
C ALA A 172 -15.15 -10.21 7.94
N LYS A 173 -14.66 -11.42 7.72
CA LYS A 173 -15.48 -12.66 7.80
C LYS A 173 -16.05 -12.91 9.20
N LYS A 174 -15.44 -12.36 10.25
CA LYS A 174 -15.94 -12.38 11.64
C LYS A 174 -16.91 -11.24 11.94
N GLY A 175 -17.22 -10.40 10.97
CA GLY A 175 -18.07 -9.22 11.13
C GLY A 175 -17.31 -7.97 11.62
N VAL A 176 -15.99 -8.01 11.70
CA VAL A 176 -15.17 -6.85 12.10
C VAL A 176 -14.86 -6.00 10.86
N GLY A 177 -15.44 -4.82 10.79
CA GLY A 177 -15.23 -3.86 9.72
C GLY A 177 -15.03 -2.44 10.24
N GLY A 178 -14.93 -1.47 9.32
CA GLY A 178 -14.68 -0.06 9.68
C GLY A 178 -13.31 0.14 10.31
N ILE A 179 -12.29 -0.61 9.84
CA ILE A 179 -10.93 -0.54 10.35
C ILE A 179 -9.93 -0.25 9.24
N VAL A 180 -8.82 0.42 9.61
CA VAL A 180 -7.58 0.39 8.84
C VAL A 180 -6.65 -0.58 9.57
N LEU A 181 -6.31 -1.70 8.91
CA LEU A 181 -5.41 -2.70 9.46
C LEU A 181 -3.99 -2.45 8.97
N SER A 182 -3.04 -2.43 9.90
CA SER A 182 -1.62 -2.39 9.63
C SER A 182 -0.89 -3.50 10.39
N LYS A 183 0.42 -3.60 10.21
CA LYS A 183 1.31 -4.53 10.93
C LYS A 183 2.55 -3.76 11.38
N ILE A 184 3.17 -4.17 12.48
CA ILE A 184 4.49 -3.67 12.85
C ILE A 184 5.49 -4.11 11.77
N MET A 185 6.19 -3.13 11.19
CA MET A 185 7.13 -3.33 10.09
C MET A 185 8.54 -2.92 10.49
N LYS A 186 9.52 -3.52 9.85
CA LYS A 186 10.91 -3.11 9.96
C LYS A 186 11.24 -1.98 9.00
N LYS A 187 12.19 -1.15 9.37
CA LYS A 187 12.75 -0.11 8.50
C LYS A 187 14.02 -0.54 7.80
N VAL A 188 14.32 0.15 6.72
CA VAL A 188 15.61 0.10 6.05
C VAL A 188 16.08 1.52 5.70
N GLU A 189 17.35 1.81 5.97
CA GLU A 189 18.01 3.00 5.43
C GLU A 189 18.26 2.80 3.93
N LEU A 190 17.75 3.71 3.08
CA LEU A 190 17.89 3.55 1.64
C LEU A 190 19.36 3.55 1.18
N TYR A 191 20.24 4.28 1.87
CA TYR A 191 21.67 4.23 1.58
C TYR A 191 22.28 2.84 1.87
N ARG A 192 21.90 2.21 2.98
CA ARG A 192 22.33 0.86 3.34
C ARG A 192 21.77 -0.17 2.37
N LEU A 193 20.51 -0.05 1.97
CA LEU A 193 19.88 -0.88 0.96
C LEU A 193 20.62 -0.78 -0.40
N ALA A 194 20.92 0.45 -0.86
CA ALA A 194 21.66 0.66 -2.09
C ALA A 194 23.06 0.04 -2.04
N ASN A 195 23.77 0.17 -0.92
CA ASN A 195 25.10 -0.41 -0.73
C ASN A 195 25.13 -1.94 -0.74
N ASN A 196 24.00 -2.60 -0.44
CA ASN A 196 23.83 -4.05 -0.61
C ASN A 196 23.68 -4.45 -2.09
N ILE A 197 23.27 -3.51 -2.97
CA ILE A 197 23.16 -3.73 -4.41
C ILE A 197 24.47 -3.35 -5.11
N SER A 198 25.00 -2.15 -4.84
CA SER A 198 26.24 -1.63 -5.44
C SER A 198 26.87 -0.53 -4.57
N LYS A 199 28.20 -0.51 -4.53
CA LYS A 199 28.95 0.59 -3.89
C LYS A 199 29.00 1.87 -4.76
N LYS A 200 28.59 1.80 -6.03
CA LYS A 200 28.56 2.92 -6.95
C LYS A 200 27.27 3.70 -6.79
N THR A 201 27.25 4.64 -5.86
CA THR A 201 26.09 5.49 -5.54
C THR A 201 26.33 6.95 -5.91
N LYS A 202 25.25 7.74 -6.07
CA LYS A 202 25.28 9.18 -6.29
C LYS A 202 24.14 9.85 -5.56
N ILE A 203 24.43 10.83 -4.71
CA ILE A 203 23.41 11.63 -4.02
C ILE A 203 22.82 12.62 -5.04
N VAL A 204 21.47 12.65 -5.13
CA VAL A 204 20.73 13.46 -6.10
C VAL A 204 19.86 14.57 -5.47
N GLY A 205 19.66 14.55 -4.14
CA GLY A 205 18.83 15.50 -3.40
C GLY A 205 17.35 15.04 -3.28
N LEU A 206 16.66 15.64 -2.30
CA LEU A 206 15.24 15.39 -2.05
C LEU A 206 14.37 15.94 -3.17
N ARG A 207 13.31 15.23 -3.51
CA ARG A 207 12.28 15.68 -4.45
C ARG A 207 11.16 16.41 -3.69
N PRO A 208 10.43 17.32 -4.35
CA PRO A 208 9.23 17.91 -3.74
C PRO A 208 8.24 16.82 -3.29
N GLY A 209 7.75 16.94 -2.06
CA GLY A 209 6.80 15.97 -1.48
C GLY A 209 7.40 14.65 -0.97
N GLU A 210 8.75 14.51 -0.96
CA GLU A 210 9.44 13.40 -0.31
C GLU A 210 9.82 13.76 1.13
N ASP A 211 9.64 12.79 2.03
CA ASP A 211 10.08 12.87 3.42
C ASP A 211 11.32 12.02 3.68
N LEU A 212 12.12 12.42 4.67
CA LEU A 212 13.23 11.61 5.16
C LEU A 212 12.73 10.30 5.78
N ASN A 213 11.69 10.40 6.58
CA ASN A 213 11.03 9.28 7.26
C ASN A 213 9.55 9.28 6.91
N GLU A 214 8.90 8.11 6.96
CA GLU A 214 7.48 7.94 6.72
C GLU A 214 6.78 7.50 8.01
N ASP A 215 5.67 8.16 8.34
CA ASP A 215 4.83 7.81 9.48
C ASP A 215 3.88 6.66 9.11
N LEU A 216 3.67 5.71 10.02
CA LEU A 216 2.68 4.64 9.90
C LEU A 216 1.48 4.89 10.79
N ILE A 217 1.72 5.37 12.02
CA ILE A 217 0.72 5.75 13.02
C ILE A 217 1.16 7.07 13.63
N THR A 218 0.30 8.08 13.55
CA THR A 218 0.55 9.40 14.15
C THR A 218 0.17 9.42 15.63
N GLU A 219 0.65 10.45 16.36
CA GLU A 219 0.25 10.74 17.73
C GLU A 219 -1.29 10.85 17.86
N SER A 220 -1.95 11.50 16.92
CA SER A 220 -3.40 11.67 16.91
C SER A 220 -4.19 10.38 16.67
N GLU A 221 -3.56 9.34 16.12
CA GLU A 221 -4.18 8.03 15.90
C GLU A 221 -4.02 7.06 17.08
N LEU A 222 -3.18 7.38 18.07
CA LEU A 222 -2.91 6.48 19.21
C LEU A 222 -4.18 6.12 19.99
N GLU A 223 -5.04 7.10 20.26
CA GLU A 223 -6.28 6.87 20.99
C GLU A 223 -7.30 5.99 20.24
N PHE A 224 -7.15 5.90 18.91
CA PHE A 224 -8.01 5.12 18.03
C PHE A 224 -7.39 3.76 17.64
N SER A 225 -6.17 3.50 18.12
CA SER A 225 -5.38 2.33 17.73
C SER A 225 -5.40 1.24 18.77
N GLU A 226 -5.43 0.00 18.29
CA GLU A 226 -5.29 -1.21 19.08
C GLU A 226 -4.17 -2.07 18.52
N LEU A 227 -3.23 -2.48 19.39
CA LEU A 227 -2.20 -3.46 19.04
C LEU A 227 -2.63 -4.83 19.56
N LYS A 228 -2.76 -5.78 18.63
CA LYS A 228 -3.06 -7.17 18.94
C LYS A 228 -2.13 -8.07 18.15
N ASP A 229 -1.34 -8.85 18.87
CA ASP A 229 -0.21 -9.61 18.31
C ASP A 229 0.77 -8.64 17.62
N SER A 230 0.97 -8.73 16.33
CA SER A 230 1.80 -7.78 15.53
C SER A 230 0.96 -6.86 14.66
N TYR A 231 -0.37 -6.91 14.76
CA TYR A 231 -1.29 -6.12 13.94
C TYR A 231 -1.81 -4.91 14.69
N ILE A 232 -1.99 -3.82 13.95
CA ILE A 232 -2.48 -2.54 14.44
C ILE A 232 -3.84 -2.29 13.78
N TYR A 233 -4.86 -2.13 14.62
CA TYR A 233 -6.23 -1.84 14.21
C TYR A 233 -6.51 -0.37 14.49
N ILE A 234 -6.73 0.43 13.47
CA ILE A 234 -7.08 1.86 13.59
C ILE A 234 -8.57 1.99 13.29
N ARG A 235 -9.31 2.64 14.20
CA ARG A 235 -10.76 2.79 14.15
C ARG A 235 -11.17 4.27 14.10
N ASN A 236 -12.46 4.55 13.91
CA ASN A 236 -13.00 5.90 14.09
C ASN A 236 -13.41 6.18 15.55
N GLU A 237 -13.41 5.16 16.41
CA GLU A 237 -13.79 5.26 17.82
C GLU A 237 -12.57 5.12 18.72
N ILE A 238 -12.59 5.86 19.85
CA ILE A 238 -11.53 5.80 20.85
C ILE A 238 -11.44 4.39 21.43
N ASN A 239 -10.24 3.82 21.42
CA ASN A 239 -9.95 2.56 22.10
C ASN A 239 -9.94 2.79 23.63
N LYS A 240 -10.97 2.31 24.30
CA LYS A 240 -11.09 2.41 25.77
C LYS A 240 -10.22 1.41 26.52
N ASN A 241 -9.70 0.37 25.85
CA ASN A 241 -8.81 -0.62 26.45
C ASN A 241 -7.36 -0.13 26.44
N LEU A 242 -6.92 0.46 27.53
CA LEU A 242 -5.56 0.99 27.70
C LEU A 242 -4.45 -0.07 27.59
N ASN A 243 -4.77 -1.36 27.82
CA ASN A 243 -3.78 -2.44 27.74
C ASN A 243 -3.42 -2.82 26.30
N THR A 244 -4.33 -2.59 25.36
CA THR A 244 -4.11 -2.88 23.92
C THR A 244 -3.85 -1.63 23.11
N ARG A 245 -3.99 -0.44 23.69
CA ARG A 245 -3.72 0.84 23.02
C ARG A 245 -2.22 0.98 22.71
N LEU A 246 -1.90 1.46 21.53
CA LEU A 246 -0.55 1.89 21.20
C LEU A 246 -0.11 3.03 22.12
N LYS A 247 1.14 2.98 22.57
CA LYS A 247 1.70 3.97 23.53
C LYS A 247 2.54 5.03 22.83
N GLU A 248 3.03 4.74 21.64
CA GLU A 248 3.95 5.59 20.90
C GLU A 248 3.57 5.57 19.41
N PRO A 249 3.75 6.69 18.67
CA PRO A 249 3.60 6.71 17.23
C PRO A 249 4.64 5.80 16.57
N ILE A 250 4.30 5.30 15.40
CA ILE A 250 5.17 4.39 14.64
C ILE A 250 5.56 5.06 13.33
N SER A 251 6.86 5.10 13.07
CA SER A 251 7.44 5.63 11.85
C SER A 251 8.65 4.82 11.39
N SER A 252 9.14 5.10 10.19
CA SER A 252 10.41 4.54 9.74
C SER A 252 11.63 5.11 10.48
N GLU A 253 11.47 6.11 11.33
CA GLU A 253 12.53 6.63 12.18
C GLU A 253 12.74 5.74 13.41
N ASN A 254 11.65 5.35 14.10
CA ASN A 254 11.69 4.64 15.39
C ASN A 254 11.44 3.12 15.29
N SER A 255 11.18 2.57 14.10
CA SER A 255 11.00 1.14 13.90
C SER A 255 12.31 0.37 13.95
N LEU A 256 12.24 -0.96 14.20
CA LEU A 256 13.39 -1.85 14.19
C LEU A 256 14.03 -1.94 12.80
N ASP A 257 15.35 -1.98 12.76
CA ASP A 257 16.10 -2.14 11.51
C ASP A 257 15.97 -3.55 10.92
N MET A 258 15.90 -3.63 9.59
CA MET A 258 16.18 -4.86 8.88
C MET A 258 17.67 -5.23 9.05
N THR A 259 17.95 -6.51 9.24
CA THR A 259 19.32 -7.04 9.19
C THR A 259 19.85 -7.07 7.76
N ASP A 260 21.17 -7.10 7.57
CA ASP A 260 21.79 -7.25 6.24
C ASP A 260 21.39 -8.55 5.55
N GLN A 261 21.14 -9.60 6.32
CA GLN A 261 20.66 -10.88 5.82
C GLN A 261 19.24 -10.74 5.23
N GLU A 262 18.31 -10.08 5.93
CA GLU A 262 16.96 -9.81 5.45
C GLU A 262 16.97 -8.93 4.20
N ILE A 263 17.81 -7.89 4.18
CA ILE A 263 17.98 -7.02 3.01
C ILE A 263 18.48 -7.83 1.80
N SER A 264 19.52 -8.65 2.00
CA SER A 264 20.10 -9.48 0.94
C SER A 264 19.11 -10.50 0.40
N GLN A 265 18.35 -11.15 1.29
CA GLN A 265 17.29 -12.10 0.91
C GLN A 265 16.17 -11.42 0.11
N MET A 266 15.73 -10.25 0.55
CA MET A 266 14.70 -9.45 -0.15
C MET A 266 15.17 -9.07 -1.57
N ILE A 267 16.40 -8.58 -1.72
CA ILE A 267 16.98 -8.24 -3.04
C ILE A 267 17.06 -9.49 -3.93
N LYS A 268 17.48 -10.63 -3.37
CA LYS A 268 17.56 -11.90 -4.11
C LYS A 268 16.19 -12.33 -4.62
N LEU A 269 15.16 -12.35 -3.79
CA LEU A 269 13.78 -12.70 -4.18
C LEU A 269 13.25 -11.82 -5.30
N ILE A 270 13.53 -10.51 -5.24
CA ILE A 270 13.14 -9.58 -6.30
C ILE A 270 13.85 -9.88 -7.63
N ASN A 271 15.15 -10.18 -7.56
CA ASN A 271 15.94 -10.44 -8.76
C ASN A 271 15.58 -11.80 -9.44
N GLU A 272 15.18 -12.78 -8.64
CA GLU A 272 14.76 -14.11 -9.10
C GLU A 272 13.30 -14.16 -9.56
N SER A 273 12.46 -13.19 -9.20
CA SER A 273 11.06 -13.17 -9.61
C SER A 273 10.94 -12.90 -11.10
N SER A 274 10.54 -13.92 -11.86
CA SER A 274 10.29 -13.86 -13.32
C SER A 274 9.24 -12.81 -13.68
N PHE A 275 8.35 -12.46 -12.78
CA PHE A 275 7.31 -11.45 -12.95
C PHE A 275 7.88 -10.05 -13.21
N LEU A 276 9.05 -9.72 -12.65
CA LEU A 276 9.68 -8.41 -12.83
C LEU A 276 10.49 -8.33 -14.12
N ASN A 277 10.96 -9.46 -14.63
CA ASN A 277 11.75 -9.51 -15.87
C ASN A 277 10.92 -9.23 -17.15
N GLU A 278 9.59 -9.33 -17.10
CA GLU A 278 8.70 -9.02 -18.24
C GLU A 278 8.27 -7.53 -18.30
N TYR A 279 8.55 -6.72 -17.27
CA TYR A 279 8.13 -5.31 -17.16
C TYR A 279 9.26 -4.30 -17.29
N TYR A 280 10.50 -4.76 -17.37
CA TYR A 280 11.72 -3.98 -17.55
C TYR A 280 12.58 -4.61 -18.66
#